data_4577b309aa8668f378b7cd7e135e6783
#
_entry.id   4577b309aa8668f378b7cd7e135e6783
#
_cell.length_a   1.000
_cell.length_b   1.000
_cell.length_c   1.000
_cell.angle_alpha   90.00
_cell.angle_beta   90.00
_cell.angle_gamma   90.00
#
_symmetry.space_group_name_H-M   'P 1'
#
loop_
_entity.id
_entity.type
_entity.pdbx_description
1 polymer ?
#
loop_
_entity_poly.entity_id
_entity_poly.type
_entity_poly.pdbx_seq_one_letter_code
_entity_poly.pdbx_strand_id
1 'polypeptide(L)'
;MDTKSKNSRKFGILILILLLAASSAVMMLQYGTIRRQIESVQEEGSRSGETAADMANTLAEGNYLLYNRYVRDTDPAEVLSLYGQQRFDLAEKYLDYELIDSKDEVIASDLPEEEQEKLHEDGKEYAFRVKYIFSENGDLEDIQIGGTAFGAEEAYNMESIYINEVESVESYGQISSITTLTDVTFIYGITEENLEAYGNIIASENGEYLEYYNISYTTAFRDTLEMLSVLLIAAAILMPFVKCLDLSEMKVFRASFEVAGAGALFFAFGGFDIMAYVVYHTVKGRSLPAGFEPALLVANFLLWMFMFGILFWCVTSLRAMFRMKKAYWTERTLTAKMLRKMKNKGE
;
A
#
# COMPACT_ATOMS: atom_id res chain seq x y z
N MET A 1 44.25 11.94 -27.34
CA MET A 1 42.81 12.00 -27.07
C MET A 1 42.37 13.44 -27.32
N ASP A 2 41.57 13.66 -28.33
CA ASP A 2 41.33 14.94 -28.97
C ASP A 2 40.55 15.90 -28.02
N THR A 3 40.98 17.12 -27.88
CA THR A 3 40.34 18.17 -27.03
C THR A 3 38.86 18.39 -27.40
N LYS A 4 38.52 18.21 -28.68
CA LYS A 4 37.14 18.26 -29.20
C LYS A 4 36.23 17.18 -28.59
N SER A 5 36.74 15.96 -28.40
CA SER A 5 36.00 14.83 -27.78
C SER A 5 35.74 15.07 -26.28
N LYS A 6 36.69 15.73 -25.60
CA LYS A 6 36.59 16.03 -24.18
C LYS A 6 35.54 17.13 -23.85
N ASN A 7 35.42 18.14 -24.73
CA ASN A 7 34.41 19.20 -24.60
C ASN A 7 32.99 18.70 -24.90
N SER A 8 32.86 17.82 -25.92
CA SER A 8 31.58 17.18 -26.24
C SER A 8 30.99 16.37 -25.08
N ARG A 9 31.82 15.59 -24.37
CA ARG A 9 31.39 14.81 -23.23
C ARG A 9 30.95 15.68 -22.02
N LYS A 10 31.64 16.80 -21.77
CA LYS A 10 31.25 17.76 -20.74
C LYS A 10 29.86 18.33 -21.00
N PHE A 11 29.57 18.65 -22.26
CA PHE A 11 28.28 19.15 -22.69
C PHE A 11 27.17 18.09 -22.46
N GLY A 12 27.40 16.84 -22.83
CA GLY A 12 26.44 15.73 -22.56
C GLY A 12 26.15 15.52 -21.07
N ILE A 13 27.19 15.62 -20.21
CA ILE A 13 27.02 15.53 -18.76
C ILE A 13 26.19 16.72 -18.24
N LEU A 14 26.46 17.93 -18.72
CA LEU A 14 25.71 19.12 -18.32
C LEU A 14 24.22 18.98 -18.68
N ILE A 15 23.92 18.54 -19.91
CA ILE A 15 22.53 18.29 -20.35
C ILE A 15 21.87 17.23 -19.50
N LEU A 16 22.57 16.15 -19.16
CA LEU A 16 22.01 15.12 -18.25
C LEU A 16 21.71 15.68 -16.87
N ILE A 17 22.62 16.44 -16.28
CA ILE A 17 22.40 17.07 -14.96
C ILE A 17 21.19 18.01 -15.01
N LEU A 18 21.07 18.83 -16.06
CA LEU A 18 19.92 19.72 -16.23
C LEU A 18 18.62 18.95 -16.41
N LEU A 19 18.63 17.85 -17.17
CA LEU A 19 17.47 17.00 -17.35
C LEU A 19 17.02 16.36 -16.02
N LEU A 20 17.96 15.80 -15.24
CA LEU A 20 17.68 15.22 -13.94
C LEU A 20 17.17 16.28 -12.94
N ALA A 21 17.80 17.45 -12.93
CA ALA A 21 17.38 18.55 -12.06
C ALA A 21 15.97 19.06 -12.43
N ALA A 22 15.67 19.21 -13.72
CA ALA A 22 14.35 19.60 -14.20
C ALA A 22 13.28 18.55 -13.83
N SER A 23 13.57 17.26 -14.06
CA SER A 23 12.67 16.18 -13.67
C SER A 23 12.41 16.17 -12.16
N SER A 24 13.44 16.35 -11.34
CA SER A 24 13.31 16.44 -9.88
C SER A 24 12.49 17.64 -9.43
N ALA A 25 12.70 18.80 -10.05
CA ALA A 25 11.93 20.00 -9.78
C ALA A 25 10.45 19.83 -10.13
N VAL A 26 10.15 19.25 -11.30
CA VAL A 26 8.77 18.97 -11.73
C VAL A 26 8.08 18.03 -10.73
N MET A 27 8.76 16.99 -10.27
CA MET A 27 8.19 16.09 -9.25
C MET A 27 7.89 16.80 -7.94
N MET A 28 8.79 17.67 -7.48
CA MET A 28 8.60 18.44 -6.25
C MET A 28 7.49 19.50 -6.38
N LEU A 29 7.26 20.06 -7.57
CA LEU A 29 6.14 20.98 -7.80
C LEU A 29 4.76 20.30 -7.60
N GLN A 30 4.69 18.98 -7.72
CA GLN A 30 3.47 18.22 -7.44
C GLN A 30 3.20 18.01 -5.94
N TYR A 31 4.15 18.27 -5.04
CA TYR A 31 3.98 18.00 -3.61
C TYR A 31 2.74 18.69 -3.00
N GLY A 32 2.46 19.93 -3.43
CA GLY A 32 1.26 20.65 -3.00
C GLY A 32 -0.05 20.02 -3.52
N THR A 33 -0.04 19.41 -4.70
CA THR A 33 -1.20 18.71 -5.27
C THR A 33 -1.35 17.34 -4.61
N ILE A 34 -0.26 16.61 -4.43
CA ILE A 34 -0.23 15.32 -3.71
C ILE A 34 -0.80 15.50 -2.30
N ARG A 35 -0.35 16.54 -1.57
CA ARG A 35 -0.87 16.85 -0.23
C ARG A 35 -2.37 17.06 -0.24
N ARG A 36 -2.90 17.87 -1.15
CA ARG A 36 -4.36 18.10 -1.27
C ARG A 36 -5.14 16.83 -1.60
N GLN A 37 -4.58 15.96 -2.45
CA GLN A 37 -5.21 14.66 -2.76
C GLN A 37 -5.21 13.72 -1.56
N ILE A 38 -4.15 13.73 -0.73
CA ILE A 38 -4.12 12.96 0.52
C ILE A 38 -5.14 13.53 1.51
N GLU A 39 -5.18 14.86 1.67
CA GLU A 39 -6.13 15.53 2.56
C GLU A 39 -7.58 15.27 2.12
N SER A 40 -7.89 15.29 0.81
CA SER A 40 -9.24 14.97 0.31
C SER A 40 -9.62 13.51 0.55
N VAL A 41 -8.70 12.56 0.35
CA VAL A 41 -8.94 11.14 0.65
C VAL A 41 -9.17 10.95 2.16
N GLN A 42 -8.46 11.69 3.02
CA GLN A 42 -8.67 11.62 4.45
C GLN A 42 -10.00 12.25 4.89
N GLU A 43 -10.42 13.36 4.27
CA GLU A 43 -11.73 13.96 4.50
C GLU A 43 -12.87 13.07 3.98
N GLU A 44 -12.65 12.34 2.89
CA GLU A 44 -13.60 11.37 2.35
C GLU A 44 -13.57 10.06 3.15
N GLY A 45 -12.42 9.57 3.57
CA GLY A 45 -12.25 8.33 4.35
C GLY A 45 -12.64 8.48 5.82
N SER A 46 -12.76 9.68 6.35
CA SER A 46 -13.41 9.94 7.64
C SER A 46 -14.94 9.87 7.55
N ARG A 47 -15.52 9.70 6.35
CA ARG A 47 -16.93 9.41 6.21
C ARG A 47 -17.21 7.96 6.61
N SER A 48 -18.27 7.79 7.38
CA SER A 48 -18.72 6.55 8.00
C SER A 48 -18.68 5.29 7.12
N GLY A 49 -18.80 5.44 5.79
CA GLY A 49 -18.85 4.32 4.84
C GLY A 49 -17.55 3.52 4.69
N GLU A 50 -16.38 4.17 4.57
CA GLU A 50 -15.10 3.45 4.43
C GLU A 50 -14.69 2.78 5.74
N THR A 51 -14.91 3.44 6.88
CA THR A 51 -14.64 2.84 8.20
C THR A 51 -15.50 1.60 8.42
N ALA A 52 -16.75 1.61 7.97
CA ALA A 52 -17.63 0.45 8.07
C ALA A 52 -17.24 -0.67 7.10
N ALA A 53 -16.73 -0.34 5.91
CA ALA A 53 -16.19 -1.35 4.99
C ALA A 53 -14.91 -1.99 5.54
N ASP A 54 -14.02 -1.22 6.18
CA ASP A 54 -12.82 -1.74 6.85
C ASP A 54 -13.15 -2.68 8.03
N MET A 55 -14.32 -2.51 8.64
CA MET A 55 -14.82 -3.43 9.66
C MET A 55 -15.23 -4.79 9.11
N ALA A 56 -15.60 -4.91 7.83
CA ALA A 56 -16.15 -6.15 7.28
C ALA A 56 -15.28 -7.36 7.58
N ASN A 57 -13.99 -7.25 7.28
CA ASN A 57 -13.03 -8.34 7.55
C ASN A 57 -12.85 -8.56 9.07
N THR A 58 -12.76 -7.49 9.85
CA THR A 58 -12.61 -7.58 11.31
C THR A 58 -13.79 -8.28 11.97
N LEU A 59 -15.02 -8.00 11.54
CA LEU A 59 -16.22 -8.63 12.06
C LEU A 59 -16.39 -10.06 11.55
N ALA A 60 -16.04 -10.35 10.28
CA ALA A 60 -16.05 -11.71 9.75
C ALA A 60 -15.10 -12.63 10.53
N GLU A 61 -13.88 -12.16 10.86
CA GLU A 61 -12.95 -12.87 11.76
C GLU A 61 -13.47 -12.91 13.20
N GLY A 62 -14.10 -11.82 13.67
CA GLY A 62 -14.67 -11.68 15.00
C GLY A 62 -15.78 -12.69 15.30
N ASN A 63 -16.59 -13.05 14.30
CA ASN A 63 -17.61 -14.09 14.45
C ASN A 63 -17.00 -15.41 14.95
N TYR A 64 -15.88 -15.85 14.36
CA TYR A 64 -15.18 -17.06 14.80
C TYR A 64 -14.58 -16.91 16.20
N LEU A 65 -14.07 -15.73 16.52
CA LEU A 65 -13.49 -15.44 17.85
C LEU A 65 -14.55 -15.50 18.95
N LEU A 66 -15.69 -14.83 18.76
CA LEU A 66 -16.79 -14.81 19.74
C LEU A 66 -17.43 -16.19 19.88
N TYR A 67 -17.67 -16.91 18.76
CA TYR A 67 -18.21 -18.25 18.78
C TYR A 67 -17.34 -19.22 19.59
N ASN A 68 -16.05 -19.20 19.32
CA ASN A 68 -15.12 -20.07 20.06
C ASN A 68 -14.98 -19.66 21.52
N ARG A 69 -15.02 -18.34 21.82
CA ARG A 69 -14.96 -17.83 23.20
C ARG A 69 -16.16 -18.25 24.03
N TYR A 70 -17.38 -18.14 23.48
CA TYR A 70 -18.61 -18.28 24.27
C TYR A 70 -19.37 -19.59 24.05
N VAL A 71 -19.24 -20.21 22.89
CA VAL A 71 -19.93 -21.47 22.56
C VAL A 71 -19.03 -22.69 22.75
N ARG A 72 -17.73 -22.56 22.40
CA ARG A 72 -16.78 -23.67 22.41
C ARG A 72 -15.79 -23.68 23.56
N ASP A 73 -15.65 -22.57 24.29
CA ASP A 73 -14.66 -22.41 25.37
C ASP A 73 -13.22 -22.74 24.89
N THR A 74 -12.88 -22.27 23.69
CA THR A 74 -11.57 -22.50 23.05
C THR A 74 -10.69 -21.26 23.22
N ASP A 75 -9.39 -21.48 23.43
CA ASP A 75 -8.42 -20.37 23.52
C ASP A 75 -8.40 -19.56 22.21
N PRO A 76 -8.60 -18.22 22.24
CA PRO A 76 -8.54 -17.36 21.08
C PRO A 76 -7.28 -17.54 20.22
N ALA A 77 -6.14 -17.87 20.83
CA ALA A 77 -4.88 -18.10 20.15
C ALA A 77 -4.89 -19.36 19.24
N GLU A 78 -5.81 -20.30 19.49
CA GLU A 78 -5.99 -21.48 18.64
C GLU A 78 -6.89 -21.20 17.43
N VAL A 79 -7.65 -20.09 17.46
CA VAL A 79 -8.67 -19.75 16.46
C VAL A 79 -8.16 -18.73 15.47
N LEU A 80 -7.58 -17.65 15.95
CA LEU A 80 -7.23 -16.50 15.14
C LEU A 80 -5.77 -16.11 15.38
N SER A 81 -5.10 -15.62 14.34
CA SER A 81 -3.73 -15.09 14.46
C SER A 81 -3.68 -13.93 15.47
N LEU A 82 -2.50 -13.70 16.05
CA LEU A 82 -2.30 -12.60 16.99
C LEU A 82 -2.71 -11.24 16.39
N TYR A 83 -2.49 -11.04 15.11
CA TYR A 83 -2.88 -9.81 14.41
C TYR A 83 -4.41 -9.66 14.32
N GLY A 84 -5.12 -10.72 13.93
CA GLY A 84 -6.58 -10.71 13.88
C GLY A 84 -7.20 -10.49 15.26
N GLN A 85 -6.66 -11.13 16.31
CA GLN A 85 -7.09 -10.90 17.70
C GLN A 85 -6.94 -9.42 18.10
N GLN A 86 -5.77 -8.81 17.85
CA GLN A 86 -5.52 -7.40 18.17
C GLN A 86 -6.45 -6.45 17.43
N ARG A 87 -6.77 -6.75 16.18
CA ARG A 87 -7.74 -5.97 15.39
C ARG A 87 -9.14 -6.05 16.00
N PHE A 88 -9.60 -7.26 16.30
CA PHE A 88 -10.91 -7.45 16.92
C PHE A 88 -10.98 -6.85 18.33
N ASP A 89 -9.97 -7.06 19.17
CA ASP A 89 -9.86 -6.45 20.50
C ASP A 89 -9.90 -4.91 20.47
N LEU A 90 -9.41 -4.30 19.39
CA LEU A 90 -9.52 -2.86 19.17
C LEU A 90 -10.95 -2.49 18.80
N ALA A 91 -11.56 -3.20 17.85
CA ALA A 91 -12.93 -2.95 17.39
C ALA A 91 -13.94 -3.17 18.53
N GLU A 92 -13.79 -4.23 19.32
CA GLU A 92 -14.64 -4.61 20.47
C GLU A 92 -14.79 -3.47 21.49
N LYS A 93 -13.83 -2.56 21.61
CA LYS A 93 -13.91 -1.39 22.51
C LYS A 93 -14.90 -0.31 22.08
N TYR A 94 -15.29 -0.33 20.81
CA TYR A 94 -16.13 0.67 20.17
C TYR A 94 -17.45 0.10 19.64
N LEU A 95 -17.57 -1.24 19.64
CA LEU A 95 -18.74 -1.97 19.17
C LEU A 95 -19.57 -2.44 20.34
N ASP A 96 -20.87 -2.32 20.20
CA ASP A 96 -21.80 -3.11 20.98
C ASP A 96 -22.07 -4.41 20.22
N TYR A 97 -22.08 -5.55 20.91
CA TYR A 97 -22.32 -6.84 20.25
C TYR A 97 -23.26 -7.74 21.03
N GLU A 98 -23.89 -8.64 20.29
CA GLU A 98 -24.71 -9.70 20.83
C GLU A 98 -24.57 -10.96 20.01
N LEU A 99 -24.46 -12.08 20.70
CA LEU A 99 -24.48 -13.43 20.14
C LEU A 99 -25.72 -14.15 20.64
N ILE A 100 -26.55 -14.64 19.71
CA ILE A 100 -27.86 -15.23 20.00
C ILE A 100 -27.90 -16.63 19.38
N ASP A 101 -28.55 -17.57 20.07
CA ASP A 101 -28.80 -18.90 19.53
C ASP A 101 -30.02 -18.93 18.59
N SER A 102 -30.29 -20.10 17.98
CA SER A 102 -31.45 -20.32 17.10
C SER A 102 -32.83 -20.22 17.77
N LYS A 103 -32.88 -20.04 19.09
CA LYS A 103 -34.12 -19.85 19.88
C LYS A 103 -34.31 -18.41 20.32
N ASP A 104 -33.50 -17.49 19.82
CA ASP A 104 -33.42 -16.09 20.25
C ASP A 104 -32.97 -15.93 21.74
N GLU A 105 -32.24 -16.94 22.30
CA GLU A 105 -31.65 -16.80 23.61
C GLU A 105 -30.24 -16.17 23.48
N VAL A 106 -29.97 -15.14 24.30
CA VAL A 106 -28.69 -14.43 24.30
C VAL A 106 -27.62 -15.32 24.93
N ILE A 107 -26.61 -15.70 24.14
CA ILE A 107 -25.44 -16.47 24.57
C ILE A 107 -24.43 -15.55 25.23
N ALA A 108 -24.17 -14.39 24.63
CA ALA A 108 -23.25 -13.39 25.10
C ALA A 108 -23.64 -12.00 24.60
N SER A 109 -23.41 -10.98 25.39
CA SER A 109 -23.57 -9.57 25.04
C SER A 109 -22.64 -8.73 25.90
N ASP A 110 -22.14 -7.62 25.38
CA ASP A 110 -21.46 -6.59 26.17
C ASP A 110 -22.44 -5.54 26.73
N LEU A 111 -23.69 -5.57 26.23
CA LEU A 111 -24.74 -4.67 26.68
C LEU A 111 -25.48 -5.21 27.94
N PRO A 112 -25.89 -4.32 28.87
CA PRO A 112 -26.82 -4.69 29.93
C PRO A 112 -28.18 -5.11 29.34
N GLU A 113 -28.90 -6.03 30.01
CA GLU A 113 -30.21 -6.54 29.55
C GLU A 113 -31.22 -5.45 29.15
N GLU A 114 -31.18 -4.30 29.82
CA GLU A 114 -32.08 -3.17 29.58
C GLU A 114 -31.78 -2.46 28.23
N GLU A 115 -30.59 -2.67 27.64
CA GLU A 115 -30.11 -2.02 26.42
C GLU A 115 -30.03 -2.96 25.23
N GLN A 116 -30.12 -4.29 25.42
CA GLN A 116 -30.06 -5.29 24.39
C GLN A 116 -31.14 -5.12 23.31
N GLU A 117 -32.35 -4.72 23.75
CA GLU A 117 -33.49 -4.47 22.85
C GLU A 117 -33.18 -3.39 21.79
N LYS A 118 -32.29 -2.44 22.10
CA LYS A 118 -31.88 -1.37 21.18
C LYS A 118 -31.05 -1.90 19.99
N LEU A 119 -30.25 -2.94 20.24
CA LEU A 119 -29.44 -3.56 19.19
C LEU A 119 -30.29 -4.42 18.26
N HIS A 120 -31.43 -4.96 18.74
CA HIS A 120 -32.38 -5.74 17.97
C HIS A 120 -33.30 -4.88 17.08
N GLU A 121 -33.65 -3.68 17.54
CA GLU A 121 -34.49 -2.77 16.77
C GLU A 121 -33.70 -2.18 15.59
N ASP A 122 -34.39 -1.94 14.46
CA ASP A 122 -33.80 -1.32 13.28
C ASP A 122 -33.20 0.07 13.60
N GLY A 123 -32.01 0.04 14.04
CA GLY A 123 -30.91 0.97 13.96
C GLY A 123 -31.13 2.47 14.09
N LYS A 124 -32.04 2.95 14.90
CA LYS A 124 -32.20 4.41 15.10
C LYS A 124 -31.12 5.05 15.97
N GLU A 125 -30.41 4.23 16.78
CA GLU A 125 -29.37 4.71 17.69
C GLU A 125 -27.96 4.43 17.17
N TYR A 126 -27.79 3.52 16.20
CA TYR A 126 -26.51 3.14 15.65
C TYR A 126 -26.23 3.81 14.31
N ALA A 127 -25.03 4.33 14.15
CA ALA A 127 -24.54 4.84 12.86
C ALA A 127 -24.38 3.70 11.85
N PHE A 128 -23.87 2.55 12.32
CA PHE A 128 -23.75 1.33 11.55
C PHE A 128 -24.18 0.14 12.41
N ARG A 129 -24.91 -0.79 11.80
CA ARG A 129 -25.34 -2.04 12.39
C ARG A 129 -25.25 -3.15 11.37
N VAL A 130 -24.76 -4.32 11.77
CA VAL A 130 -24.74 -5.52 10.93
C VAL A 130 -25.21 -6.73 11.73
N LYS A 131 -26.00 -7.59 11.07
CA LYS A 131 -26.47 -8.84 11.61
C LYS A 131 -26.08 -9.97 10.66
N TYR A 132 -25.36 -10.98 11.17
CA TYR A 132 -24.99 -12.20 10.45
C TYR A 132 -25.82 -13.35 10.99
N ILE A 133 -26.47 -14.12 10.12
CA ILE A 133 -27.31 -15.27 10.49
C ILE A 133 -26.69 -16.52 9.88
N PHE A 134 -26.30 -17.47 10.72
CA PHE A 134 -25.72 -18.75 10.30
C PHE A 134 -26.69 -19.91 10.59
N SER A 135 -26.84 -20.80 9.59
CA SER A 135 -27.71 -21.97 9.64
C SER A 135 -27.21 -23.09 10.56
N GLU A 136 -28.04 -24.11 10.73
CA GLU A 136 -27.68 -25.39 11.42
C GLU A 136 -26.46 -26.10 10.74
N ASN A 137 -26.25 -25.87 9.46
CA ASN A 137 -25.14 -26.45 8.70
C ASN A 137 -23.89 -25.55 8.71
N GLY A 138 -23.99 -24.32 9.26
CA GLY A 138 -22.94 -23.33 9.30
C GLY A 138 -22.82 -22.46 8.04
N ASP A 139 -23.79 -22.55 7.14
CA ASP A 139 -23.86 -21.67 5.99
C ASP A 139 -24.36 -20.29 6.42
N LEU A 140 -23.79 -19.23 5.85
CA LEU A 140 -24.31 -17.87 6.03
C LEU A 140 -25.64 -17.76 5.30
N GLU A 141 -26.77 -17.63 6.04
CA GLU A 141 -28.12 -17.55 5.47
C GLU A 141 -28.49 -16.12 5.06
N ASP A 142 -28.12 -15.14 5.88
CA ASP A 142 -28.51 -13.75 5.66
C ASP A 142 -27.52 -12.79 6.31
N ILE A 143 -27.38 -11.61 5.68
CA ILE A 143 -26.68 -10.46 6.25
C ILE A 143 -27.62 -9.27 6.16
N GLN A 144 -27.84 -8.60 7.28
CA GLN A 144 -28.66 -7.40 7.34
C GLN A 144 -27.78 -6.22 7.77
N ILE A 145 -27.65 -5.22 6.90
CA ILE A 145 -26.91 -3.99 7.17
C ILE A 145 -27.88 -2.82 7.31
N GLY A 146 -27.69 -2.03 8.36
CA GLY A 146 -28.49 -0.86 8.67
C GLY A 146 -27.70 0.18 9.45
N GLY A 147 -28.38 1.25 9.83
CA GLY A 147 -27.81 2.35 10.61
C GLY A 147 -28.16 3.71 10.03
N THR A 148 -27.93 4.77 10.82
CA THR A 148 -28.26 6.14 10.43
C THR A 148 -27.25 6.77 9.47
N ALA A 149 -26.04 6.21 9.40
CA ALA A 149 -24.96 6.72 8.54
C ALA A 149 -25.13 6.34 7.07
N PHE A 150 -26.04 5.43 6.72
CA PHE A 150 -26.16 4.86 5.39
C PHE A 150 -27.55 5.06 4.81
N GLY A 151 -27.61 5.35 3.50
CA GLY A 151 -28.81 5.19 2.71
C GLY A 151 -29.05 3.72 2.33
N ALA A 152 -30.27 3.37 1.93
CA ALA A 152 -30.61 2.00 1.52
C ALA A 152 -29.75 1.47 0.36
N GLU A 153 -29.31 2.33 -0.57
CA GLU A 153 -28.45 1.97 -1.69
C GLU A 153 -27.02 1.66 -1.22
N GLU A 154 -26.51 2.45 -0.25
CA GLU A 154 -25.17 2.22 0.34
C GLU A 154 -25.16 0.93 1.15
N ALA A 155 -26.18 0.69 1.98
CA ALA A 155 -26.34 -0.54 2.74
C ALA A 155 -26.36 -1.78 1.83
N TYR A 156 -27.09 -1.73 0.72
CA TYR A 156 -27.14 -2.81 -0.27
C TYR A 156 -25.77 -3.06 -0.94
N ASN A 157 -25.04 -1.99 -1.28
CA ASN A 157 -23.70 -2.13 -1.85
C ASN A 157 -22.70 -2.72 -0.84
N MET A 158 -22.84 -2.39 0.43
CA MET A 158 -22.00 -2.93 1.49
C MET A 158 -22.29 -4.40 1.79
N GLU A 159 -23.54 -4.85 1.66
CA GLU A 159 -23.93 -6.24 1.88
C GLU A 159 -23.05 -7.21 1.07
N SER A 160 -22.80 -6.92 -0.20
CA SER A 160 -21.93 -7.75 -1.05
C SER A 160 -20.48 -7.78 -0.58
N ILE A 161 -19.97 -6.69 0.01
CA ILE A 161 -18.62 -6.63 0.58
C ILE A 161 -18.55 -7.53 1.81
N TYR A 162 -19.54 -7.44 2.70
CA TYR A 162 -19.60 -8.25 3.93
C TYR A 162 -19.78 -9.75 3.65
N ILE A 163 -20.59 -10.12 2.65
CA ILE A 163 -20.71 -11.51 2.19
C ILE A 163 -19.35 -12.03 1.68
N ASN A 164 -18.70 -11.25 0.80
CA ASN A 164 -17.39 -11.63 0.24
C ASN A 164 -16.32 -11.80 1.32
N GLU A 165 -16.33 -10.95 2.37
CA GLU A 165 -15.36 -11.07 3.46
C GLU A 165 -15.61 -12.32 4.30
N VAL A 166 -16.86 -12.69 4.59
CA VAL A 166 -17.17 -13.94 5.29
C VAL A 166 -16.71 -15.15 4.47
N GLU A 167 -16.98 -15.18 3.16
CA GLU A 167 -16.51 -16.24 2.26
C GLU A 167 -14.98 -16.27 2.13
N SER A 168 -14.33 -15.10 2.14
CA SER A 168 -12.86 -14.99 2.04
C SER A 168 -12.14 -15.44 3.30
N VAL A 169 -12.73 -15.19 4.47
CA VAL A 169 -12.18 -15.62 5.76
C VAL A 169 -11.98 -17.13 5.82
N GLU A 170 -12.90 -17.90 5.26
CA GLU A 170 -12.78 -19.37 5.18
C GLU A 170 -11.63 -19.81 4.24
N SER A 171 -11.37 -19.05 3.18
CA SER A 171 -10.40 -19.42 2.13
C SER A 171 -9.01 -18.83 2.35
N TYR A 172 -8.91 -17.61 2.88
CA TYR A 172 -7.69 -16.81 2.97
C TYR A 172 -7.49 -16.18 4.34
N GLY A 173 -8.44 -16.36 5.27
CA GLY A 173 -8.42 -15.73 6.58
C GLY A 173 -7.25 -16.15 7.44
N GLN A 174 -6.97 -15.36 8.44
CA GLN A 174 -5.94 -15.63 9.46
C GLN A 174 -6.43 -16.63 10.52
N ILE A 175 -7.42 -17.44 10.18
CA ILE A 175 -8.03 -18.42 11.07
C ILE A 175 -7.17 -19.67 11.09
N SER A 176 -6.67 -20.00 12.27
CA SER A 176 -5.83 -21.19 12.51
C SER A 176 -6.63 -22.48 12.56
N SER A 177 -7.89 -22.39 12.98
CA SER A 177 -8.82 -23.53 13.09
C SER A 177 -10.20 -23.10 12.64
N ILE A 178 -10.65 -23.60 11.49
CA ILE A 178 -12.01 -23.37 10.99
C ILE A 178 -12.97 -24.19 11.82
N THR A 179 -13.81 -23.51 12.60
CA THR A 179 -14.92 -24.08 13.31
C THR A 179 -16.21 -23.62 12.66
N THR A 180 -17.06 -24.55 12.23
CA THR A 180 -18.35 -24.21 11.64
C THR A 180 -19.21 -23.44 12.63
N LEU A 181 -19.66 -22.25 12.24
CA LEU A 181 -20.54 -21.39 13.03
C LEU A 181 -22.00 -21.87 12.87
N THR A 182 -22.50 -22.69 13.77
CA THR A 182 -23.81 -23.35 13.58
C THR A 182 -24.86 -22.75 14.51
N ASP A 183 -26.07 -22.52 13.97
CA ASP A 183 -27.26 -22.08 14.73
C ASP A 183 -27.03 -20.81 15.57
N VAL A 184 -26.33 -19.83 15.00
CA VAL A 184 -25.99 -18.60 15.72
C VAL A 184 -26.24 -17.35 14.89
N THR A 185 -26.58 -16.29 15.57
CA THR A 185 -26.72 -14.95 15.02
C THR A 185 -25.79 -14.01 15.76
N PHE A 186 -24.98 -13.26 15.00
CA PHE A 186 -24.14 -12.19 15.52
C PHE A 186 -24.76 -10.85 15.14
N ILE A 187 -24.89 -9.95 16.10
CA ILE A 187 -25.35 -8.59 15.90
C ILE A 187 -24.28 -7.66 16.41
N TYR A 188 -23.88 -6.70 15.60
CA TYR A 188 -22.94 -5.66 15.96
C TYR A 188 -23.55 -4.30 15.68
N GLY A 189 -23.30 -3.35 16.56
CA GLY A 189 -23.69 -1.96 16.42
C GLY A 189 -22.55 -1.02 16.80
N ILE A 190 -22.46 0.11 16.11
CA ILE A 190 -21.52 1.17 16.46
C ILE A 190 -22.23 2.51 16.39
N THR A 191 -22.14 3.31 17.46
CA THR A 191 -22.70 4.67 17.51
C THR A 191 -21.89 5.61 16.63
N GLU A 192 -22.43 6.78 16.28
CA GLU A 192 -21.74 7.79 15.47
C GLU A 192 -20.44 8.27 16.14
N GLU A 193 -20.48 8.49 17.46
CA GLU A 193 -19.30 8.88 18.24
C GLU A 193 -18.20 7.82 18.23
N ASN A 194 -18.57 6.55 18.44
CA ASN A 194 -17.65 5.43 18.42
C ASN A 194 -17.11 5.14 17.02
N LEU A 195 -17.93 5.29 15.98
CA LEU A 195 -17.51 5.11 14.57
C LEU A 195 -16.46 6.16 14.18
N GLU A 196 -16.65 7.41 14.58
CA GLU A 196 -15.66 8.47 14.36
C GLU A 196 -14.38 8.21 15.17
N ALA A 197 -14.50 7.81 16.43
CA ALA A 197 -13.36 7.50 17.28
C ALA A 197 -12.56 6.30 16.75
N TYR A 198 -13.23 5.23 16.36
CA TYR A 198 -12.60 4.05 15.72
C TYR A 198 -11.93 4.41 14.41
N GLY A 199 -12.60 5.15 13.53
CA GLY A 199 -12.04 5.63 12.26
C GLY A 199 -10.77 6.45 12.46
N ASN A 200 -10.74 7.32 13.47
CA ASN A 200 -9.56 8.11 13.81
C ASN A 200 -8.38 7.23 14.28
N ILE A 201 -8.65 6.14 15.02
CA ILE A 201 -7.60 5.20 15.47
C ILE A 201 -7.09 4.39 14.29
N ILE A 202 -7.97 3.80 13.50
CA ILE A 202 -7.59 3.07 12.28
C ILE A 202 -6.80 3.98 11.35
N ALA A 203 -7.22 5.23 11.14
CA ALA A 203 -6.46 6.21 10.38
C ALA A 203 -5.11 6.55 11.02
N SER A 204 -4.95 6.44 12.34
CA SER A 204 -3.68 6.72 13.04
C SER A 204 -2.74 5.52 13.09
N GLU A 205 -3.23 4.30 13.31
CA GLU A 205 -2.44 3.08 13.46
C GLU A 205 -2.09 2.42 12.11
N ASN A 206 -3.05 2.37 11.19
CA ASN A 206 -2.81 1.96 9.81
C ASN A 206 -2.37 3.14 8.92
N GLY A 207 -2.46 4.36 9.43
CA GLY A 207 -2.28 5.59 8.70
C GLY A 207 -0.92 5.69 8.02
N GLU A 208 0.16 5.19 8.61
CA GLU A 208 1.46 5.17 7.96
C GLU A 208 1.50 4.21 6.78
N TYR A 209 0.83 3.07 6.85
CA TYR A 209 0.87 2.06 5.80
C TYR A 209 -0.18 2.33 4.69
N LEU A 210 -1.42 2.62 5.06
CA LEU A 210 -2.49 2.98 4.11
C LEU A 210 -2.24 4.33 3.43
N GLU A 211 -1.76 5.33 4.18
CA GLU A 211 -1.40 6.63 3.61
C GLU A 211 -0.19 6.54 2.67
N TYR A 212 0.77 5.66 2.94
CA TYR A 212 1.88 5.35 2.05
C TYR A 212 1.39 4.70 0.75
N TYR A 213 0.50 3.72 0.83
CA TYR A 213 -0.15 3.12 -0.35
C TYR A 213 -0.96 4.17 -1.10
N ASN A 214 -1.72 5.00 -0.40
CA ASN A 214 -2.53 6.06 -1.02
C ASN A 214 -1.70 7.06 -1.83
N ILE A 215 -0.46 7.42 -1.42
CA ILE A 215 0.40 8.28 -2.24
C ILE A 215 0.78 7.62 -3.56
N SER A 216 1.14 6.34 -3.55
CA SER A 216 1.49 5.60 -4.77
C SER A 216 0.32 5.58 -5.76
N TYR A 217 -0.92 5.70 -5.28
CA TYR A 217 -2.14 5.75 -6.09
C TYR A 217 -2.64 7.17 -6.38
N THR A 218 -2.09 8.23 -5.76
CA THR A 218 -2.50 9.58 -6.15
C THR A 218 -2.15 9.84 -7.62
N THR A 219 -3.12 10.35 -8.38
CA THR A 219 -2.92 10.63 -9.81
C THR A 219 -1.76 11.59 -10.03
N ALA A 220 -1.62 12.62 -9.19
CA ALA A 220 -0.53 13.57 -9.29
C ALA A 220 0.86 12.93 -9.12
N PHE A 221 1.01 11.98 -8.20
CA PHE A 221 2.28 11.26 -8.02
C PHE A 221 2.53 10.32 -9.18
N ARG A 222 1.59 9.41 -9.46
CA ARG A 222 1.73 8.35 -10.44
C ARG A 222 1.91 8.90 -11.86
N ASP A 223 1.02 9.76 -12.32
CA ASP A 223 1.02 10.24 -13.69
C ASP A 223 2.26 11.09 -13.99
N THR A 224 2.69 11.92 -13.01
CA THR A 224 3.93 12.69 -13.14
C THR A 224 5.15 11.78 -13.17
N LEU A 225 5.21 10.78 -12.29
CA LEU A 225 6.31 9.82 -12.23
C LEU A 225 6.42 8.99 -13.51
N GLU A 226 5.29 8.49 -14.02
CA GLU A 226 5.24 7.74 -15.28
C GLU A 226 5.69 8.61 -16.46
N MET A 227 5.18 9.82 -16.59
CA MET A 227 5.57 10.76 -17.63
C MET A 227 7.07 11.05 -17.59
N LEU A 228 7.63 11.38 -16.43
CA LEU A 228 9.06 11.67 -16.28
C LEU A 228 9.93 10.44 -16.54
N SER A 229 9.49 9.25 -16.10
CA SER A 229 10.20 8.00 -16.35
C SER A 229 10.26 7.67 -17.84
N VAL A 230 9.15 7.80 -18.56
CA VAL A 230 9.09 7.61 -20.02
C VAL A 230 10.00 8.62 -20.73
N LEU A 231 9.98 9.89 -20.32
CA LEU A 231 10.84 10.93 -20.87
C LEU A 231 12.34 10.62 -20.67
N LEU A 232 12.72 10.18 -19.46
CA LEU A 232 14.10 9.81 -19.15
C LEU A 232 14.55 8.55 -19.87
N ILE A 233 13.68 7.55 -20.01
CA ILE A 233 13.96 6.34 -20.82
C ILE A 233 14.16 6.74 -22.29
N ALA A 234 13.27 7.56 -22.83
CA ALA A 234 13.42 8.07 -24.21
C ALA A 234 14.72 8.86 -24.39
N ALA A 235 15.06 9.73 -23.44
CA ALA A 235 16.33 10.46 -23.47
C ALA A 235 17.54 9.51 -23.43
N ALA A 236 17.55 8.51 -22.56
CA ALA A 236 18.61 7.50 -22.48
C ALA A 236 18.78 6.70 -23.79
N ILE A 237 17.69 6.48 -24.52
CA ILE A 237 17.70 5.80 -25.82
C ILE A 237 18.15 6.74 -26.93
N LEU A 238 17.70 7.99 -26.93
CA LEU A 238 17.90 8.93 -28.06
C LEU A 238 19.20 9.73 -27.98
N MET A 239 19.62 10.16 -26.76
CA MET A 239 20.83 10.97 -26.59
C MET A 239 22.08 10.40 -27.28
N PRO A 240 22.38 9.10 -27.25
CA PRO A 240 23.54 8.55 -27.95
C PRO A 240 23.49 8.59 -29.45
N PHE A 241 22.39 8.95 -30.11
CA PHE A 241 22.37 9.22 -31.54
C PHE A 241 22.98 10.59 -31.88
N VAL A 242 23.05 11.49 -30.93
CA VAL A 242 23.67 12.79 -31.05
C VAL A 242 25.08 12.71 -30.48
N LYS A 243 26.09 12.84 -31.33
CA LYS A 243 27.51 12.62 -30.99
C LYS A 243 28.01 13.40 -29.78
N CYS A 244 27.50 14.61 -29.51
CA CYS A 244 27.86 15.41 -28.36
C CYS A 244 27.15 14.99 -27.08
N LEU A 245 26.09 14.18 -27.16
CA LEU A 245 25.29 13.69 -26.03
C LEU A 245 25.57 12.21 -25.75
N ASP A 246 26.42 11.53 -26.51
CA ASP A 246 26.72 10.11 -26.32
C ASP A 246 27.62 9.90 -25.08
N LEU A 247 26.96 9.51 -23.97
CA LEU A 247 27.61 9.16 -22.70
C LEU A 247 27.91 7.68 -22.57
N SER A 248 27.49 6.82 -23.52
CA SER A 248 27.59 5.35 -23.44
C SER A 248 29.05 4.85 -23.40
N GLU A 249 29.99 5.66 -23.84
CA GLU A 249 31.42 5.38 -23.83
C GLU A 249 32.09 5.62 -22.47
N MET A 250 31.42 6.29 -21.55
CA MET A 250 31.96 6.57 -20.21
C MET A 250 32.04 5.30 -19.36
N LYS A 251 33.10 5.18 -18.55
CA LYS A 251 33.30 4.02 -17.66
C LYS A 251 32.11 3.75 -16.74
N VAL A 252 31.42 4.80 -16.30
CA VAL A 252 30.23 4.71 -15.42
C VAL A 252 29.10 3.94 -16.09
N PHE A 253 28.89 4.08 -17.41
CA PHE A 253 27.87 3.35 -18.17
C PHE A 253 28.34 1.99 -18.70
N ARG A 254 29.51 1.51 -18.26
CA ARG A 254 30.05 0.18 -18.57
C ARG A 254 29.77 -0.83 -17.47
N ALA A 255 28.58 -0.76 -16.86
CA ALA A 255 28.17 -1.74 -15.86
C ALA A 255 28.05 -3.16 -16.44
N SER A 256 28.08 -4.17 -15.59
CA SER A 256 27.72 -5.52 -16.00
C SER A 256 26.21 -5.64 -16.18
N PHE A 257 25.79 -6.59 -17.01
CA PHE A 257 24.38 -6.86 -17.29
C PHE A 257 23.57 -7.13 -16.03
N GLU A 258 24.12 -7.96 -15.18
CA GLU A 258 23.47 -8.38 -13.95
C GLU A 258 23.16 -7.17 -13.06
N VAL A 259 24.09 -6.23 -12.96
CA VAL A 259 23.90 -5.02 -12.13
C VAL A 259 22.91 -4.05 -12.78
N ALA A 260 23.03 -3.80 -14.10
CA ALA A 260 22.09 -2.92 -14.79
C ALA A 260 20.69 -3.55 -14.89
N GLY A 261 20.61 -4.87 -15.07
CA GLY A 261 19.37 -5.63 -15.07
C GLY A 261 18.69 -5.66 -13.70
N ALA A 262 19.45 -5.89 -12.64
CA ALA A 262 18.92 -5.83 -11.27
C ALA A 262 18.37 -4.43 -10.94
N GLY A 263 19.07 -3.35 -11.36
CA GLY A 263 18.57 -1.99 -11.19
C GLY A 263 17.27 -1.73 -11.99
N ALA A 264 17.18 -2.25 -13.21
CA ALA A 264 15.96 -2.12 -14.02
C ALA A 264 14.79 -2.91 -13.41
N LEU A 265 15.04 -4.12 -12.90
CA LEU A 265 14.05 -4.91 -12.18
C LEU A 265 13.61 -4.22 -10.89
N PHE A 266 14.53 -3.62 -10.14
CA PHE A 266 14.19 -2.82 -8.96
C PHE A 266 13.12 -1.76 -9.26
N PHE A 267 13.27 -1.00 -10.35
CA PHE A 267 12.26 -0.02 -10.75
C PHE A 267 10.98 -0.64 -11.30
N ALA A 268 11.06 -1.79 -11.95
CA ALA A 268 9.89 -2.50 -12.46
C ALA A 268 9.01 -3.10 -11.33
N PHE A 269 9.63 -3.45 -10.19
CA PHE A 269 8.98 -4.07 -9.04
C PHE A 269 8.81 -3.13 -7.83
N GLY A 270 8.62 -1.85 -8.06
CA GLY A 270 8.25 -0.91 -6.99
C GLY A 270 9.41 -0.10 -6.41
N GLY A 271 10.54 0.05 -7.12
CA GLY A 271 11.67 0.85 -6.63
C GLY A 271 11.33 2.32 -6.36
N PHE A 272 10.24 2.82 -6.93
CA PHE A 272 9.74 4.16 -6.63
C PHE A 272 8.84 4.24 -5.39
N ASP A 273 8.43 3.10 -4.81
CA ASP A 273 7.61 3.10 -3.58
C ASP A 273 8.39 3.69 -2.39
N ILE A 274 9.72 3.51 -2.39
CA ILE A 274 10.60 4.20 -1.43
C ILE A 274 10.44 5.73 -1.53
N MET A 275 10.25 6.24 -2.75
CA MET A 275 10.04 7.68 -2.96
C MET A 275 8.64 8.12 -2.51
N ALA A 276 7.62 7.27 -2.66
CA ALA A 276 6.30 7.54 -2.12
C ALA A 276 6.34 7.73 -0.60
N TYR A 277 7.06 6.86 0.11
CA TYR A 277 7.29 6.99 1.56
C TYR A 277 7.99 8.31 1.93
N VAL A 278 9.06 8.68 1.20
CA VAL A 278 9.78 9.94 1.45
C VAL A 278 8.90 11.16 1.16
N VAL A 279 8.13 11.12 0.08
CA VAL A 279 7.20 12.21 -0.29
C VAL A 279 6.13 12.36 0.80
N TYR A 280 5.55 11.25 1.25
CA TYR A 280 4.56 11.23 2.32
C TYR A 280 5.06 11.95 3.57
N HIS A 281 6.21 11.53 4.12
CA HIS A 281 6.77 12.15 5.31
C HIS A 281 7.14 13.63 5.10
N THR A 282 7.46 14.02 3.87
CA THR A 282 7.76 15.42 3.55
C THR A 282 6.50 16.28 3.51
N VAL A 283 5.43 15.81 2.86
CA VAL A 283 4.19 16.61 2.68
C VAL A 283 3.36 16.69 3.97
N LYS A 284 3.43 15.66 4.83
CA LYS A 284 2.75 15.66 6.13
C LYS A 284 3.50 16.37 7.26
N GLY A 285 4.77 16.69 7.06
CA GLY A 285 5.56 17.45 8.03
C GLY A 285 5.76 16.78 9.39
N ARG A 286 5.53 15.45 9.49
CA ARG A 286 5.52 14.72 10.77
C ARG A 286 6.90 14.42 11.36
N SER A 287 7.98 14.50 10.60
CA SER A 287 9.23 13.86 11.00
C SER A 287 10.38 14.80 11.39
N LEU A 288 10.24 16.13 11.27
CA LEU A 288 11.36 17.02 11.56
C LEU A 288 10.96 18.24 12.39
N PRO A 289 11.80 18.68 13.34
CA PRO A 289 11.59 19.90 14.09
C PRO A 289 11.51 21.12 13.16
N ALA A 290 10.71 22.10 13.53
CA ALA A 290 10.62 23.38 12.85
C ALA A 290 12.03 23.97 12.63
N GLY A 291 12.42 24.24 11.37
CA GLY A 291 13.74 24.74 10.98
C GLY A 291 14.51 23.82 10.02
N PHE A 292 14.14 22.53 9.88
CA PHE A 292 14.78 21.60 8.93
C PHE A 292 14.05 21.48 7.58
N GLU A 293 12.89 22.13 7.41
CA GLU A 293 12.10 22.05 6.17
C GLU A 293 12.91 22.36 4.89
N PRO A 294 13.73 23.42 4.81
CA PRO A 294 14.53 23.69 3.61
C PRO A 294 15.56 22.58 3.33
N ALA A 295 16.17 22.01 4.36
CA ALA A 295 17.13 20.91 4.21
C ALA A 295 16.43 19.65 3.73
N LEU A 296 15.22 19.36 4.20
CA LEU A 296 14.40 18.24 3.76
C LEU A 296 14.02 18.37 2.29
N LEU A 297 13.61 19.57 1.84
CA LEU A 297 13.32 19.83 0.42
C LEU A 297 14.56 19.63 -0.46
N VAL A 298 15.72 20.09 -0.03
CA VAL A 298 16.99 19.87 -0.75
C VAL A 298 17.32 18.37 -0.78
N ALA A 299 17.15 17.67 0.33
CA ALA A 299 17.39 16.23 0.39
C ALA A 299 16.44 15.46 -0.56
N ASN A 300 15.15 15.80 -0.60
CA ASN A 300 14.18 15.24 -1.55
C ASN A 300 14.59 15.51 -3.00
N PHE A 301 15.00 16.75 -3.31
CA PHE A 301 15.45 17.10 -4.65
C PHE A 301 16.64 16.25 -5.08
N LEU A 302 17.66 16.10 -4.23
CA LEU A 302 18.84 15.29 -4.51
C LEU A 302 18.49 13.81 -4.62
N LEU A 303 17.56 13.31 -3.80
CA LEU A 303 17.11 11.93 -3.84
C LEU A 303 16.36 11.63 -5.15
N TRP A 304 15.48 12.53 -5.60
CA TRP A 304 14.84 12.42 -6.91
C TRP A 304 15.87 12.43 -8.05
N MET A 305 16.87 13.34 -8.00
CA MET A 305 17.96 13.34 -8.99
C MET A 305 18.72 12.01 -9.00
N PHE A 306 18.96 11.44 -7.83
CA PHE A 306 19.64 10.16 -7.69
C PHE A 306 18.81 9.01 -8.27
N MET A 307 17.53 8.92 -7.93
CA MET A 307 16.63 7.87 -8.41
C MET A 307 16.45 7.93 -9.94
N PHE A 308 16.17 9.10 -10.48
CA PHE A 308 16.12 9.31 -11.94
C PHE A 308 17.46 9.08 -12.62
N GLY A 309 18.56 9.43 -11.94
CA GLY A 309 19.92 9.15 -12.39
C GLY A 309 20.20 7.66 -12.50
N ILE A 310 19.79 6.85 -11.54
CA ILE A 310 19.91 5.39 -11.60
C ILE A 310 19.05 4.81 -12.73
N LEU A 311 17.81 5.27 -12.90
CA LEU A 311 16.94 4.83 -13.99
C LEU A 311 17.61 5.10 -15.36
N PHE A 312 18.08 6.34 -15.58
CA PHE A 312 18.80 6.74 -16.78
C PHE A 312 20.06 5.89 -16.98
N TRP A 313 20.82 5.64 -15.93
CA TRP A 313 22.04 4.83 -15.94
C TRP A 313 21.74 3.37 -16.31
N CYS A 314 20.70 2.76 -15.76
CA CYS A 314 20.28 1.40 -16.09
C CYS A 314 19.95 1.28 -17.57
N VAL A 315 19.09 2.16 -18.10
CA VAL A 315 18.66 2.14 -19.50
C VAL A 315 19.85 2.36 -20.45
N THR A 316 20.71 3.35 -20.16
CA THR A 316 21.90 3.64 -20.98
C THR A 316 22.89 2.48 -20.98
N SER A 317 23.10 1.83 -19.82
CA SER A 317 23.98 0.68 -19.68
C SER A 317 23.44 -0.54 -20.44
N LEU A 318 22.15 -0.85 -20.29
CA LEU A 318 21.49 -1.93 -21.04
C LEU A 318 21.56 -1.70 -22.55
N ARG A 319 21.25 -0.47 -23.00
CA ARG A 319 21.36 -0.13 -24.42
C ARG A 319 22.78 -0.30 -24.95
N ALA A 320 23.80 0.14 -24.24
CA ALA A 320 25.20 -0.02 -24.65
C ALA A 320 25.56 -1.51 -24.83
N MET A 321 24.94 -2.38 -24.06
CA MET A 321 25.11 -3.83 -24.14
C MET A 321 24.51 -4.41 -25.43
N PHE A 322 23.29 -4.02 -25.80
CA PHE A 322 22.64 -4.47 -27.06
C PHE A 322 23.44 -4.13 -28.30
N ARG A 323 24.21 -3.03 -28.28
CA ARG A 323 25.13 -2.66 -29.39
C ARG A 323 26.32 -3.59 -29.54
N MET A 324 26.78 -4.24 -28.48
CA MET A 324 27.98 -5.08 -28.49
C MET A 324 27.74 -6.49 -29.05
N LYS A 325 26.50 -6.91 -29.29
CA LYS A 325 26.13 -8.25 -29.84
C LYS A 325 26.84 -9.41 -29.09
N LYS A 326 27.57 -10.27 -29.83
CA LYS A 326 28.29 -11.45 -29.26
C LYS A 326 29.39 -11.07 -28.25
N ALA A 327 30.08 -9.96 -28.45
CA ALA A 327 31.14 -9.48 -27.57
C ALA A 327 30.61 -9.12 -26.16
N TYR A 328 29.33 -8.81 -26.05
CA TYR A 328 28.66 -8.53 -24.81
C TYR A 328 28.76 -9.66 -23.77
N TRP A 329 28.41 -10.89 -24.15
CA TRP A 329 28.41 -12.05 -23.25
C TRP A 329 29.81 -12.40 -22.74
N THR A 330 30.82 -12.11 -23.52
CA THR A 330 32.22 -12.41 -23.19
C THR A 330 32.91 -11.30 -22.43
N GLU A 331 32.42 -10.05 -22.49
CA GLU A 331 33.15 -8.90 -21.95
C GLU A 331 32.47 -8.21 -20.78
N ARG A 332 31.13 -8.22 -20.72
CA ARG A 332 30.39 -7.40 -19.77
C ARG A 332 29.51 -8.15 -18.76
N THR A 333 29.45 -9.46 -18.79
CA THR A 333 28.80 -10.23 -17.72
C THR A 333 29.75 -10.45 -16.52
N LEU A 334 29.20 -10.53 -15.30
CA LEU A 334 29.98 -10.87 -14.12
C LEU A 334 30.57 -12.27 -14.25
N THR A 335 29.80 -13.20 -14.81
CA THR A 335 30.24 -14.57 -15.09
C THR A 335 31.48 -14.61 -15.97
N ALA A 336 31.50 -13.84 -17.07
CA ALA A 336 32.66 -13.76 -17.95
C ALA A 336 33.88 -13.11 -17.27
N LYS A 337 33.67 -12.09 -16.45
CA LYS A 337 34.73 -11.46 -15.65
C LYS A 337 35.30 -12.42 -14.61
N MET A 338 34.46 -13.22 -13.95
CA MET A 338 34.91 -14.26 -13.01
C MET A 338 35.70 -15.35 -13.70
N LEU A 339 35.23 -15.89 -14.82
CA LEU A 339 35.92 -16.91 -15.60
C LEU A 339 37.30 -16.45 -16.08
N ARG A 340 37.40 -15.20 -16.56
CA ARG A 340 38.72 -14.63 -16.92
C ARG A 340 39.65 -14.52 -15.71
N LYS A 341 39.11 -14.08 -14.56
CA LYS A 341 39.91 -13.94 -13.33
C LYS A 341 40.42 -15.29 -12.79
N MET A 342 39.59 -16.33 -12.97
CA MET A 342 39.97 -17.70 -12.63
C MET A 342 41.03 -18.25 -13.59
N LYS A 343 40.88 -18.02 -14.89
CA LYS A 343 41.86 -18.44 -15.89
C LYS A 343 43.23 -17.78 -15.68
N ASN A 344 43.27 -16.48 -15.39
CA ASN A 344 44.49 -15.73 -15.13
C ASN A 344 45.16 -16.04 -13.76
N LYS A 345 44.49 -16.78 -12.86
CA LYS A 345 45.06 -17.24 -11.58
C LYS A 345 45.57 -18.69 -11.66
N GLY A 346 45.25 -19.40 -12.71
CA GLY A 346 45.66 -20.77 -12.96
C GLY A 346 46.86 -20.90 -13.94
N GLU A 347 47.30 -19.77 -14.46
CA GLU A 347 48.57 -19.59 -15.18
C GLU A 347 49.59 -18.92 -14.16
#